data_f041efab2b3db8a5a525f68dbac11850
#
_entry.id   f041efab2b3db8a5a525f68dbac11850
#
_cell.length_a   1.000
_cell.length_b   1.000
_cell.length_c   1.000
_cell.angle_alpha   90.00
_cell.angle_beta   90.00
_cell.angle_gamma   90.00
#
_symmetry.space_group_name_H-M   'P 1'
#
loop_
_entity.id
_entity.type
_entity.pdbx_description
1 polymer ?
#
loop_
_entity_poly.entity_id
_entity_poly.type
_entity_poly.pdbx_seq_one_letter_code
_entity_poly.pdbx_strand_id
1 'polypeptide(L)'
;MECPHCQSQKIIKNGKHHHQDGKAIQNYLCKGCGKRFSERTGTPMSRLRTPASVVSLALKMRSEGMGIRASGRVLEKSHVSIMRWEQKLATQSQQWSPDAPAGGDITVEGDEVYTRVGENLPPLKVKRMDSDIHRT
;
A
#
# COMPACT_ATOMS: atom_id res chain seq x y z
N MET A 1 -19.24 -18.31 -0.36
CA MET A 1 -18.42 -17.35 0.46
C MET A 1 -18.08 -18.03 1.76
N GLU A 2 -16.82 -18.01 2.17
CA GLU A 2 -16.31 -18.64 3.37
C GLU A 2 -15.79 -17.59 4.35
N CYS A 3 -15.79 -17.92 5.63
CA CYS A 3 -15.26 -17.03 6.65
C CYS A 3 -13.74 -16.93 6.53
N PRO A 4 -13.13 -15.75 6.41
CA PRO A 4 -11.67 -15.59 6.29
C PRO A 4 -10.91 -15.96 7.59
N HIS A 5 -11.61 -16.24 8.67
CA HIS A 5 -10.99 -16.57 9.97
C HIS A 5 -11.03 -18.06 10.33
N CYS A 6 -12.05 -18.79 9.88
CA CYS A 6 -12.25 -20.20 10.25
C CYS A 6 -12.78 -21.06 9.10
N GLN A 7 -12.86 -20.50 7.88
CA GLN A 7 -13.28 -21.17 6.65
C GLN A 7 -14.71 -21.78 6.69
N SER A 8 -15.46 -21.50 7.75
CA SER A 8 -16.84 -21.98 7.89
C SER A 8 -17.77 -21.31 6.88
N GLN A 9 -18.69 -22.06 6.32
CA GLN A 9 -19.74 -21.57 5.43
C GLN A 9 -20.97 -21.03 6.17
N LYS A 10 -21.02 -21.17 7.51
CA LYS A 10 -22.13 -20.69 8.35
C LYS A 10 -22.06 -19.16 8.53
N ILE A 11 -22.40 -18.42 7.48
CA ILE A 11 -22.29 -16.96 7.39
C ILE A 11 -23.69 -16.36 7.28
N ILE A 12 -23.94 -15.29 8.03
CA ILE A 12 -25.14 -14.49 7.93
C ILE A 12 -24.82 -13.03 7.60
N LYS A 13 -25.70 -12.36 6.87
CA LYS A 13 -25.60 -10.91 6.65
C LYS A 13 -25.82 -10.17 7.95
N ASN A 14 -24.93 -9.23 8.27
CA ASN A 14 -24.95 -8.47 9.52
C ASN A 14 -24.85 -6.96 9.23
N GLY A 15 -25.88 -6.44 8.58
CA GLY A 15 -25.98 -5.01 8.25
C GLY A 15 -25.05 -4.57 7.13
N LYS A 16 -25.21 -3.32 6.76
CA LYS A 16 -24.38 -2.62 5.76
C LYS A 16 -23.72 -1.42 6.40
N HIS A 17 -22.58 -1.06 5.87
CA HIS A 17 -21.91 0.17 6.26
C HIS A 17 -21.66 1.03 5.01
N HIS A 18 -21.95 2.31 5.12
CA HIS A 18 -21.86 3.24 4.00
C HIS A 18 -20.50 3.94 3.99
N HIS A 19 -19.90 4.02 2.81
CA HIS A 19 -18.72 4.83 2.57
C HIS A 19 -19.09 6.29 2.29
N GLN A 20 -18.08 7.18 2.24
CA GLN A 20 -18.27 8.59 1.91
C GLN A 20 -18.82 8.82 0.49
N ASP A 21 -18.64 7.86 -0.41
CA ASP A 21 -19.18 7.87 -1.78
C ASP A 21 -20.59 7.28 -1.89
N GLY A 22 -21.25 7.02 -0.77
CA GLY A 22 -22.58 6.42 -0.72
C GLY A 22 -22.64 4.92 -0.98
N LYS A 23 -21.53 4.29 -1.37
CA LYS A 23 -21.50 2.84 -1.59
C LYS A 23 -21.66 2.09 -0.28
N ALA A 24 -22.62 1.15 -0.29
CA ALA A 24 -22.86 0.27 0.86
C ALA A 24 -22.02 -0.99 0.74
N ILE A 25 -21.27 -1.30 1.81
CA ILE A 25 -20.52 -2.55 1.94
C ILE A 25 -21.27 -3.46 2.89
N GLN A 26 -21.50 -4.68 2.45
CA GLN A 26 -22.17 -5.70 3.25
C GLN A 26 -21.21 -6.24 4.33
N ASN A 27 -21.66 -6.23 5.56
CA ASN A 27 -20.99 -6.90 6.67
C ASN A 27 -21.60 -8.30 6.88
N TYR A 28 -20.76 -9.21 7.32
CA TYR A 28 -21.12 -10.59 7.58
C TYR A 28 -20.71 -10.97 9.01
N LEU A 29 -21.44 -11.90 9.59
CA LEU A 29 -21.12 -12.53 10.86
C LEU A 29 -20.98 -14.03 10.63
N CYS A 30 -19.86 -14.60 11.04
CA CYS A 30 -19.69 -16.04 11.05
C CYS A 30 -20.28 -16.64 12.30
N LYS A 31 -21.22 -17.58 12.16
CA LYS A 31 -21.79 -18.32 13.29
C LYS A 31 -20.83 -19.36 13.87
N GLY A 32 -19.79 -19.77 13.11
CA GLY A 32 -18.80 -20.74 13.57
C GLY A 32 -17.80 -20.14 14.57
N CYS A 33 -17.27 -18.95 14.28
CA CYS A 33 -16.26 -18.30 15.14
C CYS A 33 -16.71 -16.98 15.76
N GLY A 34 -17.94 -16.50 15.51
CA GLY A 34 -18.48 -15.26 16.06
C GLY A 34 -17.85 -13.97 15.50
N LYS A 35 -16.90 -14.06 14.58
CA LYS A 35 -16.21 -12.89 14.03
C LYS A 35 -16.99 -12.23 12.92
N ARG A 36 -16.93 -10.89 12.88
CA ARG A 36 -17.48 -10.05 11.81
C ARG A 36 -16.44 -9.79 10.73
N PHE A 37 -16.86 -9.78 9.49
CA PHE A 37 -16.00 -9.48 8.35
C PHE A 37 -16.82 -8.85 7.22
N SER A 38 -16.15 -8.33 6.22
CA SER A 38 -16.73 -7.76 5.01
C SER A 38 -15.95 -8.23 3.78
N GLU A 39 -16.40 -7.89 2.60
CA GLU A 39 -15.69 -8.18 1.34
C GLU A 39 -14.25 -7.61 1.31
N ARG A 40 -13.99 -6.58 2.11
CA ARG A 40 -12.66 -5.95 2.21
C ARG A 40 -11.77 -6.54 3.31
N THR A 41 -12.27 -7.48 4.08
CA THR A 41 -11.49 -8.13 5.15
C THR A 41 -10.35 -8.91 4.52
N GLY A 42 -9.13 -8.72 5.04
CA GLY A 42 -7.92 -9.30 4.46
C GLY A 42 -7.28 -8.47 3.34
N THR A 43 -7.91 -7.39 2.89
CA THR A 43 -7.34 -6.49 1.88
C THR A 43 -6.78 -5.21 2.51
N PRO A 44 -5.87 -4.49 1.83
CA PRO A 44 -5.38 -3.18 2.29
C PRO A 44 -6.48 -2.16 2.53
N MET A 45 -7.63 -2.35 1.85
CA MET A 45 -8.81 -1.48 1.97
C MET A 45 -9.68 -1.79 3.18
N SER A 46 -9.32 -2.78 3.99
CA SER A 46 -10.04 -3.13 5.20
C SER A 46 -10.12 -1.95 6.17
N ARG A 47 -11.31 -1.69 6.71
CA ARG A 47 -11.61 -0.61 7.67
C ARG A 47 -11.37 0.82 7.15
N LEU A 48 -11.12 1.03 5.86
CA LEU A 48 -11.05 2.36 5.30
C LEU A 48 -12.46 2.89 4.98
N ARG A 49 -12.75 4.12 5.43
CA ARG A 49 -13.99 4.82 5.09
C ARG A 49 -13.88 5.58 3.78
N THR A 50 -12.65 5.91 3.39
CA THR A 50 -12.37 6.61 2.13
C THR A 50 -12.62 5.67 0.96
N PRO A 51 -13.25 6.17 -0.12
CA PRO A 51 -13.45 5.40 -1.34
C PRO A 51 -12.14 4.88 -1.92
N ALA A 52 -12.16 3.68 -2.49
CA ALA A 52 -10.98 3.09 -3.12
C ALA A 52 -10.41 3.94 -4.26
N SER A 53 -11.28 4.64 -5.00
CA SER A 53 -10.88 5.56 -6.06
C SER A 53 -10.00 6.70 -5.56
N VAL A 54 -10.34 7.29 -4.41
CA VAL A 54 -9.56 8.37 -3.80
C VAL A 54 -8.21 7.84 -3.31
N VAL A 55 -8.20 6.67 -2.68
CA VAL A 55 -6.95 6.04 -2.23
C VAL A 55 -6.06 5.71 -3.43
N SER A 56 -6.61 5.12 -4.49
CA SER A 56 -5.88 4.82 -5.73
C SER A 56 -5.31 6.07 -6.38
N LEU A 57 -6.09 7.16 -6.43
CA LEU A 57 -5.62 8.43 -6.98
C LEU A 57 -4.48 9.01 -6.14
N ALA A 58 -4.59 8.97 -4.80
CA ALA A 58 -3.51 9.39 -3.91
C ALA A 58 -2.20 8.66 -4.21
N LEU A 59 -2.28 7.34 -4.37
CA LEU A 59 -1.11 6.51 -4.64
C LEU A 59 -0.50 6.78 -6.03
N LYS A 60 -1.34 6.99 -7.05
CA LYS A 60 -0.87 7.41 -8.37
C LYS A 60 -0.14 8.75 -8.31
N MET A 61 -0.69 9.74 -7.61
CA MET A 61 -0.02 11.05 -7.43
C MET A 61 1.34 10.88 -6.74
N ARG A 62 1.44 9.96 -5.79
CA ARG A 62 2.68 9.63 -5.08
C ARG A 62 3.69 8.93 -5.99
N SER A 63 3.27 8.00 -6.83
CA SER A 63 4.15 7.33 -7.81
C SER A 63 4.69 8.28 -8.86
N GLU A 64 3.94 9.36 -9.18
CA GLU A 64 4.40 10.44 -10.06
C GLU A 64 5.29 11.47 -9.34
N GLY A 65 5.75 11.19 -8.13
CA GLY A 65 6.68 12.04 -7.38
C GLY A 65 6.03 13.19 -6.61
N MET A 66 4.70 13.28 -6.57
CA MET A 66 4.05 14.35 -5.82
C MET A 66 4.29 14.19 -4.31
N GLY A 67 4.72 15.26 -3.66
CA GLY A 67 4.95 15.26 -2.21
C GLY A 67 3.67 14.96 -1.42
N ILE A 68 3.80 14.25 -0.29
CA ILE A 68 2.66 13.76 0.49
C ILE A 68 1.72 14.88 0.99
N ARG A 69 2.27 16.03 1.37
CA ARG A 69 1.48 17.20 1.78
C ARG A 69 0.76 17.84 0.59
N ALA A 70 1.38 17.84 -0.60
CA ALA A 70 0.76 18.32 -1.83
C ALA A 70 -0.42 17.43 -2.22
N SER A 71 -0.22 16.11 -2.22
CA SER A 71 -1.29 15.14 -2.47
C SER A 71 -2.46 15.31 -1.48
N GLY A 72 -2.15 15.57 -0.21
CA GLY A 72 -3.16 15.85 0.80
C GLY A 72 -4.00 17.09 0.50
N ARG A 73 -3.36 18.19 0.06
CA ARG A 73 -4.07 19.41 -0.33
C ARG A 73 -4.97 19.22 -1.54
N VAL A 74 -4.46 18.54 -2.57
CA VAL A 74 -5.22 18.28 -3.81
C VAL A 74 -6.44 17.40 -3.56
N LEU A 75 -6.33 16.41 -2.69
CA LEU A 75 -7.41 15.46 -2.39
C LEU A 75 -8.27 15.89 -1.21
N GLU A 76 -8.00 17.05 -0.60
CA GLU A 76 -8.66 17.50 0.63
C GLU A 76 -8.63 16.44 1.74
N LYS A 77 -7.52 15.73 1.84
CA LYS A 77 -7.29 14.69 2.84
C LYS A 77 -6.06 15.00 3.68
N SER A 78 -6.10 14.56 4.93
CA SER A 78 -4.92 14.66 5.79
C SER A 78 -3.75 13.88 5.17
N HIS A 79 -2.57 14.48 5.14
CA HIS A 79 -1.35 13.81 4.71
C HIS A 79 -1.05 12.56 5.55
N VAL A 80 -1.45 12.55 6.83
CA VAL A 80 -1.35 11.38 7.72
C VAL A 80 -2.23 10.22 7.22
N SER A 81 -3.40 10.52 6.65
CA SER A 81 -4.24 9.50 6.05
C SER A 81 -3.56 8.83 4.85
N ILE A 82 -2.92 9.63 3.99
CA ILE A 82 -2.18 9.12 2.83
C ILE A 82 -1.01 8.25 3.28
N MET A 83 -0.23 8.68 4.27
CA MET A 83 0.84 7.86 4.87
C MET A 83 0.33 6.52 5.35
N ARG A 84 -0.82 6.51 6.05
CA ARG A 84 -1.42 5.26 6.55
C ARG A 84 -1.89 4.35 5.42
N TRP A 85 -2.35 4.89 4.30
CA TRP A 85 -2.73 4.09 3.13
C TRP A 85 -1.50 3.47 2.47
N GLU A 86 -0.43 4.24 2.28
CA GLU A 86 0.86 3.73 1.77
C GLU A 86 1.39 2.60 2.68
N GLN A 87 1.40 2.82 3.98
CA GLN A 87 1.88 1.83 4.95
C GLN A 87 1.04 0.54 4.91
N LYS A 88 -0.29 0.66 4.82
CA LYS A 88 -1.18 -0.52 4.71
C LYS A 88 -0.93 -1.32 3.45
N LEU A 89 -0.68 -0.66 2.33
CA LEU A 89 -0.36 -1.32 1.07
C LEU A 89 1.02 -1.97 1.15
N ALA A 90 2.01 -1.28 1.67
CA ALA A 90 3.36 -1.80 1.83
C ALA A 90 3.40 -3.06 2.71
N THR A 91 2.66 -3.08 3.82
CA THR A 91 2.62 -4.26 4.71
C THR A 91 1.97 -5.49 4.08
N GLN A 92 1.21 -5.34 3.02
CA GLN A 92 0.57 -6.45 2.31
C GLN A 92 1.14 -6.65 0.89
N SER A 93 2.23 -5.96 0.56
CA SER A 93 2.83 -6.01 -0.78
C SER A 93 3.21 -7.43 -1.21
N GLN A 94 3.69 -8.25 -0.31
CA GLN A 94 4.03 -9.65 -0.59
C GLN A 94 2.85 -10.51 -1.07
N GLN A 95 1.62 -10.13 -0.72
CA GLN A 95 0.42 -10.90 -1.11
C GLN A 95 -0.04 -10.61 -2.54
N TRP A 96 0.33 -9.46 -3.10
CA TRP A 96 -0.12 -9.01 -4.42
C TRP A 96 1.02 -8.63 -5.36
N SER A 97 2.25 -8.60 -4.87
CA SER A 97 3.43 -8.46 -5.72
C SER A 97 3.70 -9.79 -6.43
N PRO A 98 3.88 -9.81 -7.74
CA PRO A 98 4.27 -11.02 -8.43
C PRO A 98 5.64 -11.49 -7.94
N ASP A 99 5.81 -12.80 -7.81
CA ASP A 99 7.11 -13.37 -7.54
C ASP A 99 8.05 -13.08 -8.71
N ALA A 100 9.30 -12.80 -8.40
CA ALA A 100 10.32 -12.67 -9.43
C ALA A 100 10.43 -13.98 -10.21
N PRO A 101 10.56 -13.95 -11.54
CA PRO A 101 10.71 -15.16 -12.33
C PRO A 101 11.95 -15.95 -11.85
N ALA A 102 11.74 -17.21 -11.51
CA ALA A 102 12.81 -18.10 -11.09
C ALA A 102 13.68 -18.46 -12.31
N GLY A 103 14.87 -17.90 -12.34
CA GLY A 103 15.86 -18.17 -13.38
C GLY A 103 15.75 -17.25 -14.60
N GLY A 104 16.72 -16.41 -14.76
CA GLY A 104 16.91 -15.47 -15.86
C GLY A 104 17.93 -14.42 -15.46
N ASP A 105 18.64 -13.88 -16.43
CA ASP A 105 19.52 -12.74 -16.17
C ASP A 105 18.67 -11.53 -15.81
N ILE A 106 18.88 -11.00 -14.61
CA ILE A 106 18.22 -9.79 -14.16
C ILE A 106 19.13 -8.62 -14.48
N THR A 107 18.68 -7.75 -15.37
CA THR A 107 19.34 -6.46 -15.59
C THR A 107 18.87 -5.50 -14.51
N VAL A 108 19.76 -5.11 -13.61
CA VAL A 108 19.50 -4.08 -12.61
C VAL A 108 20.01 -2.75 -13.15
N GLU A 109 19.09 -1.88 -13.49
CA GLU A 109 19.42 -0.48 -13.78
C GLU A 109 19.41 0.29 -12.46
N GLY A 110 20.57 0.77 -12.04
CA GLY A 110 20.72 1.66 -10.89
C GLY A 110 20.75 3.10 -11.36
N ASP A 111 19.83 3.93 -10.87
CA ASP A 111 19.93 5.38 -11.02
C ASP A 111 20.66 5.97 -9.80
N GLU A 112 21.52 6.96 -10.06
CA GLU A 112 22.24 7.64 -8.97
C GLU A 112 21.28 8.56 -8.22
N VAL A 113 20.86 8.15 -7.02
CA VAL A 113 20.09 9.02 -6.12
C VAL A 113 21.06 9.84 -5.28
N TYR A 114 21.22 11.11 -5.61
CA TYR A 114 21.92 12.04 -4.73
C TYR A 114 21.03 12.44 -3.56
N THR A 115 21.20 11.78 -2.42
CA THR A 115 20.59 12.24 -1.17
C THR A 115 21.57 13.15 -0.44
N ARG A 116 21.18 14.41 -0.21
CA ARG A 116 21.85 15.25 0.77
C ARG A 116 21.54 14.72 2.15
N VAL A 117 22.45 13.96 2.72
CA VAL A 117 22.38 13.52 4.10
C VAL A 117 23.22 14.48 4.93
N GLY A 118 22.55 15.42 5.59
CA GLY A 118 23.16 16.37 6.52
C GLY A 118 23.73 17.63 5.86
N GLU A 119 23.54 18.74 6.54
CA GLU A 119 24.23 19.98 6.27
C GLU A 119 25.70 19.79 6.66
N ASN A 120 26.64 19.87 5.83
CA ASN A 120 28.09 19.90 6.13
C ASN A 120 28.85 18.57 6.27
N LEU A 121 28.59 17.58 5.43
CA LEU A 121 29.64 16.60 5.20
C LEU A 121 30.66 17.20 4.20
N PRO A 122 31.93 17.37 4.60
CA PRO A 122 32.96 17.85 3.67
C PRO A 122 33.05 16.89 2.48
N PRO A 123 33.27 17.43 1.26
CA PRO A 123 33.24 16.64 0.01
C PRO A 123 34.18 15.43 -0.01
N LEU A 124 35.19 15.42 0.85
CA LEU A 124 36.17 14.33 0.97
C LEU A 124 35.66 13.06 1.68
N LYS A 125 34.44 13.08 2.27
CA LYS A 125 33.84 11.90 2.92
C LYS A 125 32.74 11.22 2.10
N VAL A 126 32.41 11.72 0.95
CA VAL A 126 31.56 11.01 0.00
C VAL A 126 32.43 9.95 -0.67
N LYS A 127 32.45 8.74 -0.14
CA LYS A 127 32.96 7.60 -0.88
C LYS A 127 32.07 7.48 -2.13
N ARG A 128 32.63 7.81 -3.30
CA ARG A 128 32.09 7.26 -4.54
C ARG A 128 32.07 5.75 -4.36
N MET A 129 30.93 5.14 -4.41
CA MET A 129 30.85 3.72 -4.73
C MET A 129 31.26 3.65 -6.20
N ASP A 130 32.56 3.37 -6.42
CA ASP A 130 33.06 3.10 -7.75
C ASP A 130 32.25 1.92 -8.29
N SER A 131 31.61 2.16 -9.41
CA SER A 131 30.94 1.17 -10.21
C SER A 131 32.00 0.28 -10.90
N ASP A 132 32.70 -0.52 -10.10
CA ASP A 132 33.44 -1.67 -10.58
C ASP A 132 32.48 -2.84 -10.74
N ILE A 133 31.49 -2.66 -11.59
CA ILE A 133 30.78 -3.78 -12.18
C ILE A 133 31.40 -4.02 -13.54
N HIS A 134 32.20 -5.04 -13.56
CA HIS A 134 32.99 -5.63 -14.60
C HIS A 134 32.40 -5.56 -15.99
N ARG A 135 33.20 -4.97 -16.88
CA ARG A 135 33.30 -5.42 -18.27
C ARG A 135 34.06 -6.76 -18.28
N THR A 136 33.38 -7.80 -18.57
CA THR A 136 33.91 -8.99 -19.24
C THR A 136 32.91 -9.42 -20.28
#